data_226f5941fdfcc3493219505d4b99ef39
#
_entry.id   226f5941fdfcc3493219505d4b99ef39
#
_cell.length_a   1.000
_cell.length_b   1.000
_cell.length_c   1.000
_cell.angle_alpha   90.00
_cell.angle_beta   90.00
_cell.angle_gamma   90.00
#
_symmetry.space_group_name_H-M   'P 1'
#
loop_
_entity.id
_entity.type
_entity.pdbx_description
1 polymer ?
#
loop_
_entity_poly.entity_id
_entity_poly.type
_entity_poly.pdbx_seq_one_letter_code
_entity_poly.pdbx_strand_id
1 'polypeptide(L)'
;MSETTLDLSEFMTHVGQDVPQPEQFNYDVTRDAIRHFAYAVPDTNALYLDEEYAKTTRWGGIVAPPGYLYAHGSPAWLGKFPGIRDKNGVELSNADNATEEWEFYKPVRPGDIVLSHGTIEDAVVKHSRKLGECVLIKEGMRFTNQRGELVAKLASYSFRFNGAATAASGGVGQSYPPLEDGQFTRNVGTPPLLPGTQPTPERRYDTPRYFEDVNVGDVIDPWEYGPIMAFDIGRFNATTIGTGYDRIGRMGHIPDAFAPGVLRIQWFGTLLSRWGGPGSWVTRISQRNEEWVLVGYKIICGGTVTGKREIDGRRLVDIDIWCRSELGFQTNSGTAQIELESRDAPTRSR
;
A
#
# COMPACT_ATOMS: atom_id res chain seq x y z
N MET A 1 -24.43 4.09 -26.18
CA MET A 1 -23.04 3.84 -25.75
C MET A 1 -22.18 4.47 -26.82
N SER A 2 -21.34 5.46 -26.48
CA SER A 2 -20.39 5.99 -27.44
C SER A 2 -19.41 4.88 -27.80
N GLU A 3 -19.14 4.73 -29.09
CA GLU A 3 -18.14 3.78 -29.61
C GLU A 3 -16.78 4.15 -28.98
N THR A 4 -16.07 3.19 -28.39
CA THR A 4 -14.74 3.44 -27.82
C THR A 4 -13.76 3.78 -28.93
N THR A 5 -12.86 4.71 -28.65
CA THR A 5 -11.77 5.07 -29.56
C THR A 5 -10.46 4.35 -29.23
N LEU A 6 -10.47 3.47 -28.21
CA LEU A 6 -9.30 2.71 -27.76
C LEU A 6 -9.27 1.30 -28.38
N ASP A 7 -8.11 0.89 -28.85
CA ASP A 7 -7.82 -0.48 -29.27
C ASP A 7 -7.07 -1.24 -28.16
N LEU A 8 -7.71 -2.29 -27.66
CA LEU A 8 -7.19 -3.18 -26.63
C LEU A 8 -6.89 -4.59 -27.17
N SER A 9 -7.03 -4.83 -28.47
CA SER A 9 -7.01 -6.18 -29.05
C SER A 9 -5.72 -6.95 -28.71
N GLU A 10 -4.57 -6.27 -28.76
CA GLU A 10 -3.27 -6.86 -28.38
C GLU A 10 -3.21 -7.10 -26.86
N PHE A 11 -3.58 -6.11 -26.06
CA PHE A 11 -3.55 -6.21 -24.59
C PHE A 11 -4.42 -7.35 -24.06
N MET A 12 -5.61 -7.53 -24.63
CA MET A 12 -6.56 -8.58 -24.23
C MET A 12 -6.01 -9.99 -24.42
N THR A 13 -4.99 -10.19 -25.26
CA THR A 13 -4.33 -11.50 -25.39
C THR A 13 -3.58 -11.91 -24.12
N HIS A 14 -3.25 -10.98 -23.25
CA HIS A 14 -2.55 -11.22 -21.97
C HIS A 14 -3.51 -11.50 -20.81
N VAL A 15 -4.81 -11.22 -20.97
CA VAL A 15 -5.80 -11.42 -19.91
C VAL A 15 -5.98 -12.92 -19.64
N GLY A 16 -5.95 -13.30 -18.36
CA GLY A 16 -6.08 -14.68 -17.89
C GLY A 16 -4.79 -15.50 -18.00
N GLN A 17 -3.70 -14.92 -18.50
CA GLN A 17 -2.42 -15.61 -18.58
C GLN A 17 -1.54 -15.29 -17.37
N ASP A 18 -0.75 -16.28 -16.94
CA ASP A 18 0.35 -16.02 -16.00
C ASP A 18 1.38 -15.12 -16.70
N VAL A 19 1.62 -13.98 -16.10
CA VAL A 19 2.59 -13.03 -16.60
C VAL A 19 3.97 -13.44 -16.10
N PRO A 20 4.94 -13.66 -17.01
CA PRO A 20 6.32 -13.89 -16.62
C PRO A 20 6.78 -12.71 -15.77
N GLN A 21 7.02 -12.98 -14.49
CA GLN A 21 7.63 -11.97 -13.65
C GLN A 21 9.07 -11.74 -14.11
N PRO A 22 9.54 -10.48 -14.21
CA PRO A 22 10.96 -10.25 -14.26
C PRO A 22 11.58 -10.83 -12.99
N GLU A 23 12.88 -11.02 -12.99
CA GLU A 23 13.58 -11.50 -11.80
C GLU A 23 13.11 -10.75 -10.55
N GLN A 24 12.69 -11.48 -9.51
CA GLN A 24 12.24 -10.87 -8.26
C GLN A 24 13.37 -10.08 -7.62
N PHE A 25 13.03 -8.94 -7.03
CA PHE A 25 14.00 -8.12 -6.32
C PHE A 25 14.51 -8.80 -5.05
N ASN A 26 13.62 -9.44 -4.29
CA ASN A 26 13.95 -10.24 -3.12
C ASN A 26 13.28 -11.61 -3.20
N TYR A 27 14.02 -12.67 -2.84
CA TYR A 27 13.48 -14.00 -2.59
C TYR A 27 13.49 -14.32 -1.09
N ASP A 28 14.63 -14.08 -0.44
CA ASP A 28 14.84 -14.36 0.97
C ASP A 28 14.24 -13.28 1.86
N VAL A 29 13.56 -13.71 2.91
CA VAL A 29 13.09 -12.84 3.98
C VAL A 29 14.17 -12.80 5.06
N THR A 30 14.81 -11.66 5.22
CA THR A 30 15.83 -11.44 6.24
C THR A 30 15.36 -10.48 7.33
N ARG A 31 15.96 -10.56 8.52
CA ARG A 31 15.74 -9.56 9.58
C ARG A 31 15.98 -8.14 9.11
N ASP A 32 17.05 -7.94 8.35
CA ASP A 32 17.43 -6.62 7.88
C ASP A 32 16.44 -6.10 6.83
N ALA A 33 15.96 -6.96 5.92
CA ALA A 33 14.95 -6.56 4.94
C ALA A 33 13.63 -6.14 5.63
N ILE A 34 13.17 -6.89 6.64
CA ILE A 34 11.99 -6.52 7.44
C ILE A 34 12.22 -5.18 8.15
N ARG A 35 13.37 -5.00 8.81
CA ARG A 35 13.73 -3.78 9.52
C ARG A 35 13.79 -2.57 8.58
N HIS A 36 14.43 -2.71 7.42
CA HIS A 36 14.52 -1.62 6.42
C HIS A 36 13.14 -1.23 5.89
N PHE A 37 12.29 -2.22 5.64
CA PHE A 37 10.91 -1.96 5.21
C PHE A 37 10.10 -1.26 6.32
N ALA A 38 10.16 -1.72 7.56
CA ALA A 38 9.47 -1.10 8.69
C ALA A 38 9.87 0.38 8.86
N TYR A 39 11.15 0.71 8.67
CA TYR A 39 11.61 2.10 8.68
C TYR A 39 11.15 2.90 7.48
N ALA A 40 10.96 2.25 6.33
CA ALA A 40 10.49 2.91 5.12
C ALA A 40 9.00 3.26 5.14
N VAL A 41 8.20 2.51 5.90
CA VAL A 41 6.75 2.72 6.06
C VAL A 41 6.37 3.37 7.39
N PRO A 42 7.26 4.11 8.02
CA PRO A 42 7.42 4.60 9.40
C PRO A 42 6.67 3.77 10.46
N ASP A 43 6.84 2.46 10.41
CA ASP A 43 6.31 1.56 11.43
C ASP A 43 7.41 1.10 12.39
N THR A 44 7.45 1.74 13.55
CA THR A 44 8.46 1.48 14.60
C THR A 44 8.01 0.43 15.60
N ASN A 45 7.02 -0.41 15.28
CA ASN A 45 6.53 -1.45 16.16
C ASN A 45 7.65 -2.43 16.54
N ALA A 46 7.83 -2.64 17.84
CA ALA A 46 8.86 -3.52 18.39
C ALA A 46 8.72 -4.97 17.89
N LEU A 47 7.52 -5.41 17.52
CA LEU A 47 7.28 -6.73 16.93
C LEU A 47 8.12 -6.99 15.67
N TYR A 48 8.44 -5.95 14.90
CA TYR A 48 9.21 -6.04 13.65
C TYR A 48 10.70 -5.79 13.85
N LEU A 49 11.09 -5.16 14.97
CA LEU A 49 12.42 -4.59 15.17
C LEU A 49 13.21 -5.22 16.32
N ASP A 50 12.51 -5.66 17.37
CA ASP A 50 13.12 -6.18 18.60
C ASP A 50 12.79 -7.67 18.74
N GLU A 51 13.80 -8.52 18.55
CA GLU A 51 13.60 -9.97 18.58
C GLU A 51 13.27 -10.51 19.97
N GLU A 52 13.84 -9.95 21.02
CA GLU A 52 13.58 -10.39 22.39
C GLU A 52 12.14 -10.05 22.79
N TYR A 53 11.68 -8.86 22.40
CA TYR A 53 10.28 -8.50 22.55
C TYR A 53 9.35 -9.41 21.71
N ALA A 54 9.66 -9.62 20.45
CA ALA A 54 8.82 -10.44 19.56
C ALA A 54 8.67 -11.88 20.04
N LYS A 55 9.70 -12.45 20.71
CA LYS A 55 9.64 -13.77 21.33
C LYS A 55 8.64 -13.85 22.47
N THR A 56 8.32 -12.76 23.15
CA THR A 56 7.34 -12.72 24.24
C THR A 56 5.91 -12.64 23.76
N THR A 57 5.69 -12.36 22.47
CA THR A 57 4.37 -12.27 21.86
C THR A 57 3.88 -13.65 21.38
N ARG A 58 2.60 -13.75 21.03
CA ARG A 58 2.04 -14.97 20.42
C ARG A 58 2.78 -15.43 19.15
N TRP A 59 3.56 -14.55 18.55
CA TRP A 59 4.30 -14.82 17.32
C TRP A 59 5.59 -15.62 17.57
N GLY A 60 6.12 -15.59 18.79
CA GLY A 60 7.34 -16.29 19.17
C GLY A 60 8.61 -15.85 18.44
N GLY A 61 8.59 -14.68 17.82
CA GLY A 61 9.70 -14.08 17.07
C GLY A 61 9.23 -13.01 16.11
N ILE A 62 10.17 -12.38 15.41
CA ILE A 62 9.89 -11.33 14.44
C ILE A 62 8.96 -11.83 13.32
N VAL A 63 8.00 -10.99 12.97
CA VAL A 63 7.17 -11.10 11.76
C VAL A 63 7.32 -9.83 10.93
N ALA A 64 7.04 -9.92 9.64
CA ALA A 64 7.05 -8.76 8.76
C ALA A 64 5.76 -7.91 8.95
N PRO A 65 5.84 -6.58 8.80
CA PRO A 65 4.67 -5.72 8.81
C PRO A 65 3.73 -6.03 7.64
N PRO A 66 2.43 -5.69 7.74
CA PRO A 66 1.51 -5.78 6.62
C PRO A 66 2.05 -5.05 5.39
N GLY A 67 1.94 -5.67 4.21
CA GLY A 67 2.42 -5.10 2.96
C GLY A 67 3.91 -5.27 2.67
N TYR A 68 4.69 -5.86 3.57
CA TYR A 68 6.11 -6.18 3.32
C TYR A 68 6.31 -6.96 2.01
N LEU A 69 5.32 -7.69 1.57
CA LEU A 69 5.36 -8.48 0.34
C LEU A 69 5.54 -7.65 -0.93
N TYR A 70 5.37 -6.34 -0.90
CA TYR A 70 5.80 -5.46 -1.98
C TYR A 70 7.32 -5.50 -2.23
N ALA A 71 8.11 -5.92 -1.26
CA ALA A 71 9.54 -6.18 -1.44
C ALA A 71 9.82 -7.41 -2.31
N HIS A 72 8.82 -8.27 -2.54
CA HIS A 72 8.93 -9.51 -3.31
C HIS A 72 8.20 -9.47 -4.65
N GLY A 73 7.22 -8.59 -4.82
CA GLY A 73 6.47 -8.47 -6.06
C GLY A 73 5.51 -7.29 -6.04
N SER A 74 5.27 -6.71 -7.21
CA SER A 74 4.38 -5.56 -7.36
C SER A 74 3.54 -5.67 -8.63
N PRO A 75 2.23 -5.40 -8.59
CA PRO A 75 1.37 -5.38 -9.76
C PRO A 75 1.77 -4.33 -10.80
N ALA A 76 2.49 -3.30 -10.40
CA ALA A 76 2.96 -2.26 -11.32
C ALA A 76 3.81 -2.77 -12.48
N TRP A 77 4.30 -4.01 -12.41
CA TRP A 77 4.98 -4.68 -13.52
C TRP A 77 4.01 -5.18 -14.56
N LEU A 78 2.85 -5.67 -14.13
CA LEU A 78 1.80 -6.22 -14.98
C LEU A 78 1.18 -5.13 -15.85
N GLY A 79 1.02 -3.95 -15.27
CA GLY A 79 0.46 -2.81 -15.97
C GLY A 79 1.36 -2.21 -17.04
N LYS A 80 2.59 -2.69 -17.27
CA LYS A 80 3.51 -2.20 -18.31
C LYS A 80 3.39 -2.93 -19.63
N PHE A 81 2.51 -3.91 -19.74
CA PHE A 81 2.30 -4.60 -21.02
C PHE A 81 1.79 -3.63 -22.09
N PRO A 82 2.39 -3.66 -23.29
CA PRO A 82 1.94 -2.84 -24.41
C PRO A 82 0.59 -3.32 -24.95
N GLY A 83 0.02 -2.57 -25.88
CA GLY A 83 -1.13 -3.01 -26.65
C GLY A 83 -2.44 -2.31 -26.31
N ILE A 84 -2.37 -1.18 -25.61
CA ILE A 84 -3.52 -0.27 -25.41
C ILE A 84 -3.23 1.00 -26.19
N ARG A 85 -3.94 1.24 -27.30
CA ARG A 85 -3.68 2.36 -28.21
C ARG A 85 -4.91 3.24 -28.39
N ASP A 86 -4.68 4.53 -28.59
CA ASP A 86 -5.71 5.46 -29.00
C ASP A 86 -6.03 5.32 -30.51
N LYS A 87 -7.01 6.04 -30.99
CA LYS A 87 -7.46 6.07 -32.41
C LYS A 87 -6.36 6.46 -33.42
N ASN A 88 -5.26 7.05 -32.94
CA ASN A 88 -4.13 7.45 -33.77
C ASN A 88 -3.00 6.40 -33.69
N GLY A 89 -3.19 5.28 -33.01
CA GLY A 89 -2.19 4.24 -32.78
C GLY A 89 -1.17 4.56 -31.69
N VAL A 90 -1.38 5.62 -30.90
CA VAL A 90 -0.47 6.03 -29.84
C VAL A 90 -0.73 5.19 -28.60
N GLU A 91 0.32 4.59 -28.07
CA GLU A 91 0.27 3.77 -26.84
C GLU A 91 -0.08 4.61 -25.60
N LEU A 92 -1.03 4.10 -24.80
CA LEU A 92 -1.36 4.70 -23.51
C LEU A 92 -0.30 4.31 -22.47
N SER A 93 0.64 5.18 -22.23
CA SER A 93 1.81 4.93 -21.36
C SER A 93 1.64 5.38 -19.92
N ASN A 94 0.69 6.25 -19.62
CA ASN A 94 0.45 6.72 -18.25
C ASN A 94 -0.37 5.72 -17.46
N ALA A 95 0.06 5.44 -16.23
CA ALA A 95 -0.63 4.54 -15.34
C ALA A 95 -0.73 5.12 -13.93
N ASP A 96 -1.92 5.06 -13.34
CA ASP A 96 -2.18 5.45 -11.96
C ASP A 96 -2.89 4.34 -11.21
N ASN A 97 -2.40 4.04 -10.01
CA ASN A 97 -3.03 3.09 -9.11
C ASN A 97 -4.32 3.69 -8.55
N ALA A 98 -5.43 2.97 -8.71
CA ALA A 98 -6.75 3.40 -8.26
C ALA A 98 -7.15 2.76 -6.94
N THR A 99 -7.05 1.44 -6.85
CA THR A 99 -7.50 0.64 -5.71
C THR A 99 -6.57 -0.55 -5.52
N GLU A 100 -6.39 -0.95 -4.29
CA GLU A 100 -5.68 -2.18 -3.93
C GLU A 100 -6.42 -2.92 -2.84
N GLU A 101 -6.43 -4.24 -2.94
CA GLU A 101 -7.07 -5.14 -2.00
C GLU A 101 -6.09 -6.24 -1.62
N TRP A 102 -5.64 -6.23 -0.37
CA TRP A 102 -4.78 -7.25 0.22
C TRP A 102 -5.56 -8.22 1.09
N GLU A 103 -5.22 -9.49 0.97
CA GLU A 103 -5.62 -10.55 1.91
C GLU A 103 -4.38 -11.27 2.42
N PHE A 104 -4.24 -11.35 3.75
CA PHE A 104 -3.09 -11.97 4.42
C PHE A 104 -3.53 -13.27 5.10
N TYR A 105 -2.89 -14.37 4.76
CA TYR A 105 -3.24 -15.72 5.25
C TYR A 105 -2.24 -16.25 6.26
N LYS A 106 -0.95 -15.92 6.08
CA LYS A 106 0.14 -16.40 6.95
C LYS A 106 1.15 -15.28 7.23
N PRO A 107 1.72 -15.24 8.45
CA PRO A 107 2.80 -14.32 8.76
C PRO A 107 4.05 -14.67 7.94
N VAL A 108 4.76 -13.65 7.50
CA VAL A 108 6.08 -13.77 6.86
C VAL A 108 7.15 -13.55 7.93
N ARG A 109 8.16 -14.42 7.95
CA ARG A 109 9.18 -14.47 9.00
C ARG A 109 10.59 -14.48 8.42
N PRO A 110 11.59 -14.05 9.15
CA PRO A 110 12.99 -14.31 8.78
C PRO A 110 13.23 -15.79 8.50
N GLY A 111 13.87 -16.11 7.38
CA GLY A 111 14.11 -17.46 6.90
C GLY A 111 13.06 -18.02 5.94
N ASP A 112 11.96 -17.30 5.70
CA ASP A 112 11.05 -17.64 4.62
C ASP A 112 11.69 -17.29 3.25
N ILE A 113 11.28 -18.05 2.22
CA ILE A 113 11.53 -17.72 0.82
C ILE A 113 10.14 -17.46 0.21
N VAL A 114 9.97 -16.28 -0.37
CA VAL A 114 8.69 -15.87 -0.94
C VAL A 114 8.79 -15.78 -2.46
N LEU A 115 7.84 -16.43 -3.13
CA LEU A 115 7.66 -16.37 -4.58
C LEU A 115 6.39 -15.60 -4.90
N SER A 116 6.46 -14.72 -5.90
CA SER A 116 5.32 -13.95 -6.39
C SER A 116 4.92 -14.38 -7.81
N HIS A 117 3.63 -14.46 -8.04
CA HIS A 117 3.04 -14.73 -9.36
C HIS A 117 2.00 -13.66 -9.66
N GLY A 118 2.03 -13.12 -10.87
CA GLY A 118 1.12 -12.09 -11.32
C GLY A 118 0.26 -12.56 -12.50
N THR A 119 -0.97 -12.03 -12.57
CA THR A 119 -1.91 -12.24 -13.68
C THR A 119 -2.60 -10.92 -14.00
N ILE A 120 -2.85 -10.68 -15.30
CA ILE A 120 -3.82 -9.66 -15.71
C ILE A 120 -5.18 -10.34 -15.71
N GLU A 121 -6.08 -9.89 -14.82
CA GLU A 121 -7.37 -10.56 -14.64
C GLU A 121 -8.46 -9.98 -15.55
N ASP A 122 -8.41 -8.67 -15.82
CA ASP A 122 -9.42 -7.98 -16.65
C ASP A 122 -8.90 -6.62 -17.14
N ALA A 123 -9.51 -6.09 -18.21
CA ALA A 123 -9.27 -4.75 -18.72
C ALA A 123 -10.57 -4.18 -19.33
N VAL A 124 -11.03 -3.05 -18.79
CA VAL A 124 -12.31 -2.45 -19.17
C VAL A 124 -12.17 -0.98 -19.51
N VAL A 125 -12.68 -0.57 -20.68
CA VAL A 125 -12.73 0.86 -21.04
C VAL A 125 -13.68 1.61 -20.10
N LYS A 126 -13.23 2.74 -19.60
CA LYS A 126 -13.96 3.65 -18.74
C LYS A 126 -13.90 5.08 -19.29
N HIS A 127 -14.89 5.88 -18.92
CA HIS A 127 -14.91 7.31 -19.19
C HIS A 127 -14.84 8.06 -17.86
N SER A 128 -13.68 8.63 -17.58
CA SER A 128 -13.42 9.41 -16.37
C SER A 128 -13.55 10.90 -16.67
N ARG A 129 -14.18 11.64 -15.76
CA ARG A 129 -14.21 13.11 -15.87
C ARG A 129 -12.82 13.74 -15.80
N LYS A 130 -11.90 13.11 -15.05
CA LYS A 130 -10.53 13.59 -14.86
C LYS A 130 -9.55 13.08 -15.93
N LEU A 131 -9.69 11.84 -16.38
CA LEU A 131 -8.72 11.16 -17.24
C LEU A 131 -9.19 11.05 -18.71
N GLY A 132 -10.45 11.40 -19.00
CA GLY A 132 -11.04 11.16 -20.30
C GLY A 132 -11.34 9.67 -20.52
N GLU A 133 -11.24 9.20 -21.76
CA GLU A 133 -11.32 7.79 -22.08
C GLU A 133 -10.04 7.08 -21.60
N CYS A 134 -10.20 6.04 -20.80
CA CYS A 134 -9.11 5.33 -20.14
C CYS A 134 -9.46 3.84 -20.00
N VAL A 135 -8.48 3.02 -19.67
CA VAL A 135 -8.68 1.60 -19.40
C VAL A 135 -8.42 1.33 -17.92
N LEU A 136 -9.39 0.73 -17.25
CA LEU A 136 -9.21 0.16 -15.92
C LEU A 136 -8.73 -1.27 -16.07
N ILE A 137 -7.54 -1.55 -15.59
CA ILE A 137 -6.92 -2.88 -15.59
C ILE A 137 -7.02 -3.45 -14.19
N LYS A 138 -7.44 -4.71 -14.09
CA LYS A 138 -7.39 -5.51 -12.88
C LYS A 138 -6.22 -6.47 -12.94
N GLU A 139 -5.34 -6.39 -11.95
CA GLU A 139 -4.13 -7.19 -11.82
C GLU A 139 -4.19 -7.99 -10.53
N GLY A 140 -3.90 -9.29 -10.61
CA GLY A 140 -3.85 -10.19 -9.47
C GLY A 140 -2.42 -10.60 -9.14
N MET A 141 -2.09 -10.71 -7.86
CA MET A 141 -0.83 -11.30 -7.41
C MET A 141 -1.08 -12.33 -6.32
N ARG A 142 -0.31 -13.41 -6.36
CA ARG A 142 -0.27 -14.46 -5.33
C ARG A 142 1.14 -14.57 -4.81
N PHE A 143 1.28 -14.64 -3.50
CA PHE A 143 2.54 -14.84 -2.82
C PHE A 143 2.52 -16.19 -2.12
N THR A 144 3.52 -17.03 -2.38
CA THR A 144 3.67 -18.33 -1.76
C THR A 144 5.02 -18.45 -1.07
N ASN A 145 5.10 -19.24 -0.01
CA ASN A 145 6.38 -19.52 0.63
C ASN A 145 7.08 -20.76 0.01
N GLN A 146 8.26 -21.10 0.52
CA GLN A 146 9.07 -22.25 0.06
C GLN A 146 8.37 -23.62 0.22
N ARG A 147 7.26 -23.69 0.96
CA ARG A 147 6.44 -24.90 1.11
C ARG A 147 5.25 -24.94 0.16
N GLY A 148 5.15 -23.94 -0.74
CA GLY A 148 4.00 -23.78 -1.65
C GLY A 148 2.72 -23.28 -0.95
N GLU A 149 2.82 -22.85 0.31
CA GLU A 149 1.66 -22.33 1.06
C GLU A 149 1.37 -20.89 0.64
N LEU A 150 0.10 -20.59 0.41
CA LEU A 150 -0.37 -19.24 0.11
C LEU A 150 -0.20 -18.34 1.33
N VAL A 151 0.61 -17.28 1.17
CA VAL A 151 0.91 -16.29 2.21
C VAL A 151 -0.01 -15.09 2.12
N ALA A 152 -0.21 -14.57 0.90
CA ALA A 152 -1.10 -13.45 0.65
C ALA A 152 -1.59 -13.41 -0.79
N LYS A 153 -2.64 -12.62 -1.01
CA LYS A 153 -3.11 -12.17 -2.33
C LYS A 153 -3.20 -10.66 -2.37
N LEU A 154 -3.00 -10.12 -3.56
CA LEU A 154 -3.23 -8.73 -3.88
C LEU A 154 -4.04 -8.65 -5.16
N ALA A 155 -5.16 -7.91 -5.15
CA ALA A 155 -5.79 -7.40 -6.35
C ALA A 155 -5.51 -5.91 -6.44
N SER A 156 -4.99 -5.47 -7.57
CA SER A 156 -4.69 -4.08 -7.88
C SER A 156 -5.52 -3.62 -9.07
N TYR A 157 -5.95 -2.37 -9.03
CA TYR A 157 -6.68 -1.76 -10.12
C TYR A 157 -5.93 -0.49 -10.52
N SER A 158 -5.51 -0.43 -11.79
CA SER A 158 -4.79 0.71 -12.32
C SER A 158 -5.50 1.29 -13.54
N PHE A 159 -5.44 2.62 -13.70
CA PHE A 159 -5.89 3.28 -14.91
C PHE A 159 -4.75 3.45 -15.88
N ARG A 160 -5.02 3.13 -17.17
CA ARG A 160 -4.19 3.51 -18.31
C ARG A 160 -4.87 4.63 -19.07
N PHE A 161 -4.13 5.70 -19.37
CA PHE A 161 -4.69 6.90 -19.99
C PHE A 161 -3.65 7.69 -20.80
N ASN A 162 -4.12 8.64 -21.60
CA ASN A 162 -3.28 9.57 -22.33
C ASN A 162 -2.96 10.80 -21.47
N GLY A 163 -1.77 10.86 -20.89
CA GLY A 163 -1.36 11.94 -20.00
C GLY A 163 -1.30 13.31 -20.68
N ALA A 164 -0.98 13.38 -21.96
CA ALA A 164 -0.96 14.64 -22.71
C ALA A 164 -2.38 15.22 -22.88
N ALA A 165 -3.36 14.36 -23.19
CA ALA A 165 -4.77 14.76 -23.29
C ALA A 165 -5.32 15.18 -21.91
N THR A 166 -4.94 14.48 -20.85
CA THR A 166 -5.32 14.81 -19.48
C THR A 166 -4.75 16.16 -19.06
N ALA A 167 -3.48 16.43 -19.35
CA ALA A 167 -2.85 17.72 -19.07
C ALA A 167 -3.51 18.87 -19.84
N ALA A 168 -3.85 18.65 -21.12
CA ALA A 168 -4.52 19.62 -21.95
C ALA A 168 -5.95 19.97 -21.50
N SER A 169 -6.65 19.03 -20.85
CA SER A 169 -8.00 19.24 -20.28
C SER A 169 -8.01 19.90 -18.91
N GLY A 170 -6.85 20.34 -18.41
CA GLY A 170 -6.69 21.00 -17.12
C GLY A 170 -6.25 20.06 -15.99
N GLY A 171 -6.02 18.78 -16.30
CA GLY A 171 -5.38 17.81 -15.44
C GLY A 171 -6.03 17.53 -14.08
N VAL A 172 -5.43 16.62 -13.36
CA VAL A 172 -5.84 16.26 -11.98
C VAL A 172 -5.40 17.33 -10.96
N GLY A 173 -4.50 18.26 -11.35
CA GLY A 173 -3.80 19.16 -10.43
C GLY A 173 -4.50 20.49 -10.10
N GLN A 174 -5.68 20.75 -10.59
CA GLN A 174 -6.34 22.06 -10.36
C GLN A 174 -6.89 22.27 -8.95
N SER A 175 -6.96 21.22 -8.13
CA SER A 175 -7.50 21.27 -6.77
C SER A 175 -6.46 21.59 -5.70
N TYR A 176 -5.18 21.60 -6.05
CA TYR A 176 -4.11 21.81 -5.09
C TYR A 176 -3.73 23.27 -5.01
N PRO A 177 -3.67 23.87 -3.81
CA PRO A 177 -3.08 25.16 -3.66
C PRO A 177 -1.63 25.08 -4.17
N PRO A 178 -1.16 26.11 -4.91
CA PRO A 178 0.24 26.15 -5.32
C PRO A 178 1.11 26.07 -4.07
N LEU A 179 2.07 25.14 -4.08
CA LEU A 179 3.11 25.12 -3.05
C LEU A 179 3.86 26.45 -3.15
N GLU A 180 3.95 27.17 -2.03
CA GLU A 180 4.72 28.41 -2.00
C GLU A 180 6.18 28.14 -2.42
N ASP A 181 6.78 29.05 -3.16
CA ASP A 181 8.17 28.96 -3.57
C ASP A 181 9.07 28.69 -2.35
N GLY A 182 9.80 27.58 -2.38
CA GLY A 182 10.67 27.13 -1.30
C GLY A 182 10.09 26.09 -0.35
N GLN A 183 8.80 25.73 -0.41
CA GLN A 183 8.27 24.61 0.39
C GLN A 183 8.93 23.29 -0.01
N PHE A 184 9.18 23.10 -1.29
CA PHE A 184 9.89 21.92 -1.78
C PHE A 184 11.35 21.88 -1.29
N THR A 185 12.05 23.00 -1.27
CA THR A 185 13.46 23.06 -0.84
C THR A 185 13.63 22.88 0.66
N ARG A 186 12.65 23.27 1.49
CA ARG A 186 12.68 23.05 2.93
C ARG A 186 12.64 21.57 3.31
N ASN A 187 12.01 20.74 2.48
CA ASN A 187 11.80 19.32 2.77
C ASN A 187 12.87 18.40 2.14
N VAL A 188 13.73 18.94 1.27
CA VAL A 188 14.80 18.16 0.62
C VAL A 188 16.09 18.11 1.46
N GLY A 189 16.20 18.93 2.49
CA GLY A 189 17.51 19.26 3.08
C GLY A 189 17.93 18.53 4.35
N THR A 190 17.05 17.83 5.06
CA THR A 190 17.46 17.20 6.33
C THR A 190 17.05 15.72 6.33
N PRO A 191 17.99 14.79 6.25
CA PRO A 191 17.68 13.40 6.50
C PRO A 191 17.07 13.31 7.91
N PRO A 192 15.91 12.68 8.10
CA PRO A 192 15.26 12.61 9.40
C PRO A 192 16.06 11.81 10.43
N LEU A 193 17.13 11.16 10.00
CA LEU A 193 18.04 10.40 10.85
C LEU A 193 19.48 10.71 10.49
N LEU A 194 20.22 11.28 11.42
CA LEU A 194 21.67 11.31 11.32
C LEU A 194 22.21 9.86 11.25
N PRO A 195 23.30 9.59 10.51
CA PRO A 195 23.96 8.29 10.56
C PRO A 195 24.20 7.88 12.02
N GLY A 196 23.69 6.71 12.41
CA GLY A 196 23.79 6.21 13.78
C GLY A 196 22.59 6.47 14.69
N THR A 197 21.65 7.33 14.31
CA THR A 197 20.38 7.45 15.04
C THR A 197 19.35 6.51 14.44
N GLN A 198 19.23 5.32 15.02
CA GLN A 198 18.11 4.42 14.72
C GLN A 198 16.89 4.92 15.49
N PRO A 199 15.68 4.93 14.90
CA PRO A 199 14.49 5.19 15.70
C PRO A 199 14.40 4.13 16.79
N THR A 200 14.21 4.58 18.03
CA THR A 200 13.97 3.67 19.13
C THR A 200 12.64 2.97 18.88
N PRO A 201 12.59 1.63 18.96
CA PRO A 201 11.33 0.90 18.82
C PRO A 201 10.30 1.46 19.79
N GLU A 202 9.16 1.85 19.29
CA GLU A 202 8.12 2.40 20.16
C GLU A 202 7.38 1.27 20.87
N ARG A 203 7.46 1.26 22.20
CA ARG A 203 6.81 0.25 23.06
C ARG A 203 5.41 0.64 23.52
N ARG A 204 4.91 1.82 23.16
CA ARG A 204 3.54 2.23 23.53
C ARG A 204 2.45 1.39 22.84
N TYR A 205 2.83 0.52 21.93
CA TYR A 205 1.96 -0.48 21.30
C TYR A 205 2.03 -1.85 21.99
N ASP A 206 2.67 -1.92 23.14
CA ASP A 206 2.79 -3.15 23.95
C ASP A 206 1.48 -3.53 24.64
N THR A 207 0.49 -2.64 24.66
CA THR A 207 -0.80 -2.93 25.26
C THR A 207 -1.64 -3.76 24.28
N PRO A 208 -1.89 -5.05 24.57
CA PRO A 208 -2.75 -5.87 23.75
C PRO A 208 -4.16 -5.28 23.71
N ARG A 209 -4.77 -5.24 22.54
CA ARG A 209 -6.19 -4.97 22.39
C ARG A 209 -6.92 -6.30 22.26
N TYR A 210 -7.86 -6.53 23.15
CA TYR A 210 -8.64 -7.74 23.15
C TYR A 210 -9.96 -7.55 22.42
N PHE A 211 -10.44 -8.61 21.80
CA PHE A 211 -11.71 -8.60 21.07
C PHE A 211 -12.88 -8.14 21.92
N GLU A 212 -12.90 -8.51 23.21
CA GLU A 212 -13.96 -8.15 24.15
C GLU A 212 -14.04 -6.64 24.42
N ASP A 213 -12.93 -5.93 24.29
CA ASP A 213 -12.83 -4.48 24.58
C ASP A 213 -13.27 -3.59 23.43
N VAL A 214 -13.53 -4.17 22.26
CA VAL A 214 -13.89 -3.44 21.05
C VAL A 214 -15.38 -3.43 20.84
N ASN A 215 -15.95 -2.29 20.48
CA ASN A 215 -17.37 -2.14 20.15
C ASN A 215 -17.53 -1.55 18.74
N VAL A 216 -18.64 -1.89 18.08
CA VAL A 216 -19.01 -1.23 16.83
C VAL A 216 -19.29 0.24 17.13
N GLY A 217 -18.71 1.12 16.33
CA GLY A 217 -18.73 2.56 16.53
C GLY A 217 -17.49 3.12 17.22
N ASP A 218 -16.62 2.28 17.76
CA ASP A 218 -15.36 2.76 18.35
C ASP A 218 -14.51 3.44 17.26
N VAL A 219 -13.95 4.61 17.63
CA VAL A 219 -13.09 5.40 16.76
C VAL A 219 -11.63 5.01 17.03
N ILE A 220 -10.87 4.76 16.00
CA ILE A 220 -9.42 4.57 16.10
C ILE A 220 -8.75 5.92 16.29
N ASP A 221 -7.91 6.04 17.32
CA ASP A 221 -7.13 7.26 17.56
C ASP A 221 -6.34 7.63 16.30
N PRO A 222 -6.51 8.84 15.77
CA PRO A 222 -5.82 9.25 14.56
C PRO A 222 -4.30 9.21 14.72
N TRP A 223 -3.65 8.70 13.67
CA TRP A 223 -2.20 8.71 13.55
C TRP A 223 -1.78 9.74 12.51
N GLU A 224 -0.92 10.67 12.94
CA GLU A 224 -0.36 11.72 12.09
C GLU A 224 1.07 11.36 11.67
N TYR A 225 1.38 11.58 10.40
CA TYR A 225 2.72 11.38 9.84
C TYR A 225 3.07 12.47 8.81
N GLY A 226 4.35 12.84 8.77
CA GLY A 226 4.88 13.82 7.81
C GLY A 226 5.52 15.02 8.51
N PRO A 227 5.93 16.04 7.75
CA PRO A 227 5.68 16.19 6.30
C PRO A 227 6.32 15.07 5.48
N ILE A 228 5.60 14.58 4.47
CA ILE A 228 6.12 13.57 3.54
C ILE A 228 7.26 14.18 2.75
N MET A 229 8.40 13.51 2.72
CA MET A 229 9.60 13.99 2.04
C MET A 229 9.93 13.10 0.84
N ALA A 230 10.61 13.65 -0.15
CA ALA A 230 11.15 12.87 -1.28
C ALA A 230 12.04 11.71 -0.76
N PHE A 231 12.72 11.92 0.37
CA PHE A 231 13.51 10.89 1.03
C PHE A 231 12.68 9.71 1.54
N ASP A 232 11.46 9.92 2.04
CA ASP A 232 10.57 8.84 2.49
C ASP A 232 10.15 7.98 1.30
N ILE A 233 9.83 8.60 0.17
CA ILE A 233 9.51 7.92 -1.08
C ILE A 233 10.72 7.12 -1.58
N GLY A 234 11.91 7.73 -1.58
CA GLY A 234 13.15 7.09 -1.98
C GLY A 234 13.51 5.89 -1.10
N ARG A 235 13.32 6.01 0.22
CA ARG A 235 13.53 4.93 1.18
C ARG A 235 12.60 3.76 0.92
N PHE A 236 11.31 4.02 0.71
CA PHE A 236 10.35 2.98 0.38
C PHE A 236 10.71 2.28 -0.94
N ASN A 237 11.02 3.05 -1.98
CA ASN A 237 11.44 2.51 -3.27
C ASN A 237 12.71 1.65 -3.18
N ALA A 238 13.63 1.98 -2.28
CA ALA A 238 14.86 1.21 -2.07
C ALA A 238 14.61 -0.14 -1.37
N THR A 239 13.49 -0.31 -0.68
CA THR A 239 13.11 -1.56 0.01
C THR A 239 12.11 -2.40 -0.77
N THR A 240 11.59 -1.88 -1.87
CA THR A 240 10.60 -2.55 -2.73
C THR A 240 11.10 -2.63 -4.16
N ILE A 241 10.30 -3.15 -5.08
CA ILE A 241 10.70 -3.33 -6.49
C ILE A 241 10.83 -2.00 -7.25
N GLY A 242 10.85 -0.88 -6.57
CA GLY A 242 11.26 0.40 -7.13
C GLY A 242 10.39 0.94 -8.27
N THR A 243 9.10 0.70 -8.23
CA THR A 243 8.18 1.15 -9.29
C THR A 243 7.88 2.65 -9.29
N GLY A 244 8.52 3.41 -8.41
CA GLY A 244 8.20 4.81 -8.19
C GLY A 244 9.36 5.77 -8.40
N TYR A 245 10.47 5.36 -8.99
CA TYR A 245 11.62 6.27 -9.20
C TYR A 245 11.30 7.44 -10.11
N ASP A 246 10.50 7.19 -11.13
CA ASP A 246 10.01 8.18 -12.08
C ASP A 246 9.02 9.17 -11.45
N ARG A 247 8.51 8.85 -10.26
CA ARG A 247 7.52 9.66 -9.53
C ARG A 247 8.12 10.66 -8.55
N ILE A 248 9.44 10.69 -8.42
CA ILE A 248 10.17 11.78 -7.76
C ILE A 248 10.27 12.98 -8.70
N GLY A 249 10.13 12.76 -10.02
CA GLY A 249 10.08 13.78 -11.04
C GLY A 249 8.65 14.27 -11.33
N ARG A 250 8.54 15.42 -11.96
CA ARG A 250 7.27 15.97 -12.42
C ARG A 250 6.64 15.05 -13.46
N MET A 251 5.54 14.41 -13.12
CA MET A 251 4.63 13.87 -14.12
C MET A 251 3.82 15.05 -14.65
N GLY A 252 3.75 15.24 -15.97
CA GLY A 252 3.23 16.47 -16.60
C GLY A 252 1.80 16.88 -16.20
N HIS A 253 1.08 16.06 -15.45
CA HIS A 253 -0.27 16.32 -14.95
C HIS A 253 -0.34 16.46 -13.43
N ILE A 254 0.80 16.33 -12.72
CA ILE A 254 0.88 16.47 -11.25
C ILE A 254 1.89 17.60 -10.96
N PRO A 255 1.56 18.53 -10.04
CA PRO A 255 2.37 19.72 -9.82
C PRO A 255 3.72 19.42 -9.18
N ASP A 256 3.86 18.31 -8.47
CA ASP A 256 5.09 17.97 -7.73
C ASP A 256 5.24 16.47 -7.52
N ALA A 257 6.35 16.05 -6.88
CA ALA A 257 6.55 14.69 -6.41
C ALA A 257 5.46 14.29 -5.40
N PHE A 258 5.05 13.04 -5.40
CA PHE A 258 3.96 12.54 -4.58
C PHE A 258 4.23 11.12 -4.05
N ALA A 259 3.57 10.78 -2.94
CA ALA A 259 3.60 9.45 -2.38
C ALA A 259 2.84 8.46 -3.27
N PRO A 260 3.48 7.39 -3.79
CA PRO A 260 2.83 6.39 -4.62
C PRO A 260 1.74 5.63 -3.84
N GLY A 261 0.71 5.15 -4.55
CA GLY A 261 -0.41 4.40 -3.95
C GLY A 261 0.05 3.21 -3.11
N VAL A 262 1.06 2.50 -3.58
CA VAL A 262 1.68 1.35 -2.87
C VAL A 262 2.36 1.73 -1.54
N LEU A 263 2.82 2.96 -1.36
CA LEU A 263 3.28 3.46 -0.06
C LEU A 263 2.09 3.84 0.84
N ARG A 264 1.05 4.40 0.27
CA ARG A 264 -0.08 4.95 1.02
C ARG A 264 -0.89 3.86 1.74
N ILE A 265 -1.01 2.66 1.15
CA ILE A 265 -1.66 1.53 1.83
C ILE A 265 -0.88 1.07 3.07
N GLN A 266 0.43 1.29 3.11
CA GLN A 266 1.26 0.93 4.28
C GLN A 266 0.91 1.78 5.50
N TRP A 267 0.47 3.03 5.30
CA TRP A 267 0.02 3.88 6.40
C TRP A 267 -1.19 3.29 7.13
N PHE A 268 -2.07 2.63 6.40
CA PHE A 268 -3.17 1.87 7.03
C PHE A 268 -2.65 0.64 7.77
N GLY A 269 -1.66 -0.06 7.22
CA GLY A 269 -0.98 -1.15 7.92
C GLY A 269 -0.40 -0.69 9.26
N THR A 270 0.31 0.44 9.25
CA THR A 270 0.87 1.07 10.45
C THR A 270 -0.23 1.48 11.44
N LEU A 271 -1.28 2.16 11.00
CA LEU A 271 -2.43 2.54 11.83
C LEU A 271 -3.03 1.32 12.54
N LEU A 272 -3.28 0.25 11.80
CA LEU A 272 -3.91 -0.97 12.30
C LEU A 272 -3.02 -1.73 13.27
N SER A 273 -1.72 -1.83 12.98
CA SER A 273 -0.74 -2.46 13.87
C SER A 273 -0.64 -1.70 15.20
N ARG A 274 -0.66 -0.37 15.14
CA ARG A 274 -0.65 0.51 16.32
C ARG A 274 -1.90 0.34 17.15
N TRP A 275 -3.06 0.31 16.52
CA TRP A 275 -4.34 0.19 17.21
C TRP A 275 -4.57 -1.20 17.80
N GLY A 276 -4.22 -2.26 17.06
CA GLY A 276 -4.50 -3.64 17.45
C GLY A 276 -3.53 -4.20 18.49
N GLY A 277 -2.33 -3.63 18.59
CA GLY A 277 -1.28 -4.11 19.50
C GLY A 277 -0.58 -5.40 19.02
N PRO A 278 0.34 -5.92 19.86
CA PRO A 278 1.29 -6.96 19.46
C PRO A 278 0.65 -8.32 19.12
N GLY A 279 -0.52 -8.60 19.66
CA GLY A 279 -1.25 -9.84 19.40
C GLY A 279 -2.19 -9.77 18.20
N SER A 280 -2.30 -8.64 17.55
CA SER A 280 -3.21 -8.45 16.43
C SER A 280 -2.67 -9.01 15.11
N TRP A 281 -3.58 -9.29 14.16
CA TRP A 281 -3.24 -9.74 12.83
C TRP A 281 -4.14 -9.06 11.80
N VAL A 282 -3.55 -8.24 10.95
CA VAL A 282 -4.26 -7.67 9.81
C VAL A 282 -4.53 -8.78 8.80
N THR A 283 -5.80 -9.05 8.53
CA THR A 283 -6.23 -10.12 7.61
C THR A 283 -6.58 -9.57 6.23
N ARG A 284 -7.04 -8.31 6.17
CA ARG A 284 -7.40 -7.65 4.91
C ARG A 284 -7.20 -6.14 5.03
N ILE A 285 -6.76 -5.53 3.95
CA ILE A 285 -6.81 -4.08 3.73
C ILE A 285 -7.27 -3.86 2.30
N SER A 286 -8.30 -3.05 2.11
CA SER A 286 -8.70 -2.51 0.81
C SER A 286 -8.58 -1.00 0.87
N GLN A 287 -7.94 -0.40 -0.14
CA GLN A 287 -7.85 1.05 -0.24
C GLN A 287 -8.24 1.54 -1.62
N ARG A 288 -8.82 2.72 -1.66
CA ARG A 288 -9.04 3.54 -2.84
C ARG A 288 -8.20 4.80 -2.73
N ASN A 289 -7.46 5.11 -3.79
CA ASN A 289 -6.75 6.38 -3.92
C ASN A 289 -7.71 7.45 -4.46
N GLU A 290 -7.84 8.57 -3.78
CA GLU A 290 -8.78 9.64 -4.12
C GLU A 290 -8.07 10.90 -4.58
N GLU A 291 -7.17 11.46 -3.73
CA GLU A 291 -6.39 12.63 -4.06
C GLU A 291 -4.88 12.36 -3.86
N TRP A 292 -4.05 13.13 -4.52
CA TRP A 292 -2.60 13.01 -4.42
C TRP A 292 -2.07 13.47 -3.06
N VAL A 293 -1.07 12.79 -2.56
CA VAL A 293 -0.31 13.24 -1.39
C VAL A 293 1.03 13.76 -1.89
N LEU A 294 1.14 15.08 -2.00
CA LEU A 294 2.35 15.73 -2.47
C LEU A 294 3.44 15.73 -1.38
N VAL A 295 4.68 15.81 -1.83
CA VAL A 295 5.81 16.09 -0.93
C VAL A 295 5.54 17.40 -0.19
N GLY A 296 5.82 17.42 1.12
CA GLY A 296 5.53 18.53 2.02
C GLY A 296 4.22 18.40 2.80
N TYR A 297 3.30 17.54 2.37
CA TYR A 297 2.04 17.33 3.11
C TYR A 297 2.25 16.43 4.32
N LYS A 298 1.50 16.73 5.39
CA LYS A 298 1.24 15.79 6.47
C LYS A 298 -0.04 15.02 6.18
N ILE A 299 -0.07 13.78 6.68
CA ILE A 299 -1.25 12.94 6.61
C ILE A 299 -1.76 12.62 8.01
N ILE A 300 -3.07 12.44 8.09
CA ILE A 300 -3.78 12.00 9.28
C ILE A 300 -4.60 10.79 8.89
N CYS A 301 -4.27 9.62 9.42
CA CYS A 301 -4.99 8.37 9.18
C CYS A 301 -5.84 8.03 10.40
N GLY A 302 -7.03 7.51 10.18
CA GLY A 302 -7.96 7.09 11.23
C GLY A 302 -8.94 6.05 10.72
N GLY A 303 -9.84 5.63 11.60
CA GLY A 303 -10.85 4.64 11.25
C GLY A 303 -11.98 4.56 12.26
N THR A 304 -12.99 3.78 11.92
CA THR A 304 -14.14 3.48 12.80
C THR A 304 -14.49 2.01 12.68
N VAL A 305 -14.69 1.34 13.79
CA VAL A 305 -15.13 -0.06 13.84
C VAL A 305 -16.54 -0.16 13.31
N THR A 306 -16.73 -0.96 12.26
CA THR A 306 -18.03 -1.14 11.60
C THR A 306 -18.64 -2.52 11.83
N GLY A 307 -17.84 -3.50 12.24
CA GLY A 307 -18.30 -4.85 12.49
C GLY A 307 -17.40 -5.62 13.43
N LYS A 308 -18.00 -6.62 14.08
CA LYS A 308 -17.32 -7.52 15.01
C LYS A 308 -17.97 -8.89 14.94
N ARG A 309 -17.18 -9.93 14.72
CA ARG A 309 -17.70 -11.29 14.60
C ARG A 309 -16.68 -12.36 14.96
N GLU A 310 -17.17 -13.49 15.43
CA GLU A 310 -16.38 -14.70 15.61
C GLU A 310 -16.77 -15.72 14.54
N ILE A 311 -15.79 -16.22 13.79
CA ILE A 311 -15.97 -17.23 12.73
C ILE A 311 -14.84 -18.24 12.85
N ASP A 312 -15.17 -19.51 13.00
CA ASP A 312 -14.21 -20.63 13.11
C ASP A 312 -13.14 -20.40 14.20
N GLY A 313 -13.53 -19.78 15.32
CA GLY A 313 -12.66 -19.44 16.43
C GLY A 313 -11.74 -18.24 16.17
N ARG A 314 -11.93 -17.54 15.06
CA ARG A 314 -11.24 -16.28 14.74
C ARG A 314 -12.09 -15.08 15.15
N ARG A 315 -11.49 -14.12 15.77
CA ARG A 315 -12.14 -12.93 16.29
C ARG A 315 -11.80 -11.73 15.44
N LEU A 316 -12.70 -11.44 14.52
CA LEU A 316 -12.51 -10.49 13.44
C LEU A 316 -13.23 -9.18 13.74
N VAL A 317 -12.54 -8.08 13.52
CA VAL A 317 -13.06 -6.71 13.62
C VAL A 317 -12.94 -6.06 12.24
N ASP A 318 -14.06 -5.57 11.71
CA ASP A 318 -14.09 -4.80 10.46
C ASP A 318 -14.02 -3.31 10.78
N ILE A 319 -13.30 -2.57 9.95
CA ILE A 319 -12.97 -1.17 10.21
C ILE A 319 -13.07 -0.41 8.90
N ASP A 320 -13.82 0.69 8.88
CA ASP A 320 -13.71 1.71 7.84
C ASP A 320 -12.47 2.56 8.15
N ILE A 321 -11.60 2.72 7.16
CA ILE A 321 -10.34 3.45 7.30
C ILE A 321 -10.29 4.62 6.34
N TRP A 322 -9.64 5.68 6.75
CA TRP A 322 -9.47 6.89 5.95
C TRP A 322 -8.12 7.55 6.21
N CYS A 323 -7.63 8.29 5.22
CA CYS A 323 -6.46 9.15 5.35
C CYS A 323 -6.78 10.51 4.74
N ARG A 324 -6.34 11.60 5.40
CA ARG A 324 -6.53 12.98 4.97
C ARG A 324 -5.21 13.72 5.04
N SER A 325 -5.05 14.73 4.20
CA SER A 325 -3.99 15.71 4.37
C SER A 325 -4.34 16.69 5.50
N GLU A 326 -3.36 17.42 6.04
CA GLU A 326 -3.57 18.51 6.98
C GLU A 326 -4.43 19.65 6.38
N LEU A 327 -4.53 19.71 5.06
CA LEU A 327 -5.37 20.68 4.34
C LEU A 327 -6.85 20.23 4.25
N GLY A 328 -7.18 19.06 4.80
CA GLY A 328 -8.54 18.52 4.85
C GLY A 328 -8.96 17.69 3.63
N PHE A 329 -8.09 17.50 2.63
CA PHE A 329 -8.39 16.61 1.50
C PHE A 329 -8.37 15.16 1.92
N GLN A 330 -9.41 14.39 1.57
CA GLN A 330 -9.38 12.96 1.71
C GLN A 330 -8.49 12.36 0.62
N THR A 331 -7.38 11.76 1.03
CA THR A 331 -6.38 11.22 0.12
C THR A 331 -6.63 9.76 -0.19
N ASN A 332 -7.14 9.02 0.80
CA ASN A 332 -7.48 7.61 0.70
C ASN A 332 -8.68 7.28 1.58
N SER A 333 -9.47 6.32 1.14
CA SER A 333 -10.46 5.62 1.96
C SER A 333 -10.42 4.14 1.71
N GLY A 334 -11.04 3.37 2.59
CA GLY A 334 -11.11 1.94 2.41
C GLY A 334 -11.69 1.20 3.60
N THR A 335 -11.48 -0.11 3.60
CA THR A 335 -11.88 -1.00 4.67
C THR A 335 -10.72 -1.88 5.09
N ALA A 336 -10.73 -2.29 6.34
CA ALA A 336 -9.77 -3.25 6.85
C ALA A 336 -10.45 -4.29 7.71
N GLN A 337 -9.77 -5.41 7.89
CA GLN A 337 -10.15 -6.43 8.84
C GLN A 337 -8.92 -6.83 9.65
N ILE A 338 -9.10 -6.90 10.96
CA ILE A 338 -8.06 -7.30 11.91
C ILE A 338 -8.59 -8.41 12.81
N GLU A 339 -7.75 -9.40 13.08
CA GLU A 339 -7.99 -10.43 14.07
C GLU A 339 -7.35 -10.01 15.38
N LEU A 340 -8.11 -10.04 16.47
CA LEU A 340 -7.65 -9.71 17.80
C LEU A 340 -7.56 -10.95 18.69
N GLU A 341 -6.71 -10.87 19.72
CA GLU A 341 -6.69 -11.86 20.79
C GLU A 341 -7.95 -11.77 21.66
N SER A 342 -8.22 -12.82 22.39
CA SER A 342 -9.29 -12.89 23.40
C SER A 342 -8.68 -13.16 24.77
N ARG A 343 -9.28 -12.57 25.80
CA ARG A 343 -8.93 -12.91 27.19
C ARG A 343 -9.36 -14.32 27.58
N ASP A 344 -10.45 -14.80 26.99
CA ASP A 344 -11.08 -16.07 27.38
C ASP A 344 -10.49 -17.28 26.67
N ALA A 345 -9.83 -17.08 25.54
CA ALA A 345 -9.20 -18.15 24.79
C ALA A 345 -7.98 -17.62 24.02
N PRO A 346 -6.77 -18.13 24.29
CA PRO A 346 -5.59 -17.72 23.56
C PRO A 346 -5.77 -18.04 22.08
N THR A 347 -5.44 -17.06 21.23
CA THR A 347 -5.47 -17.24 19.78
C THR A 347 -4.42 -18.29 19.40
N ARG A 348 -4.81 -19.29 18.62
CA ARG A 348 -3.87 -20.31 18.13
C ARG A 348 -2.73 -19.65 17.35
N SER A 349 -1.50 -20.06 17.61
CA SER A 349 -0.33 -19.69 16.79
C SER A 349 -0.58 -20.10 15.33
N ARG A 350 -0.33 -19.23 14.39
CA ARG A 350 -0.44 -19.50 12.95
C ARG A 350 0.85 -20.09 12.39
#